data_fe1f020dcbdfb1a07cc538efa117ebec
#
_entry.id   fe1f020dcbdfb1a07cc538efa117ebec
#
_cell.length_a   1.000
_cell.length_b   1.000
_cell.length_c   1.000
_cell.angle_alpha   90.00
_cell.angle_beta   90.00
_cell.angle_gamma   90.00
#
_symmetry.space_group_name_H-M   'P 1'
#
loop_
_entity.id
_entity.type
_entity.pdbx_description
1 polymer ?
#
loop_
_entity_poly.entity_id
_entity_poly.type
_entity_poly.pdbx_seq_one_letter_code
_entity_poly.pdbx_strand_id
1 'polypeptide(L)'
;MGVARMRDILAAARKGGYCVGYFEAWDQYSLEACLEAAELMRSPAILGFGAAVTDQPWLDRWGVEELAGLARRLAEAATVPAAVLFNEARTVEQIRRGLAAGCNAVMLDSSHMPYAENLAATRDVVALAHPAGADVEVELGHLKDARFDGGEAAMTDPAEARAFVEDTRVDALAVAAGSVHSMAGGAAKIDLERLSAISAVVRVPLVLHGGSGIPPEAILPAAARGVAKINYGLRMKRAFLEGLAEAAAGVPTGADIHDYIGAKTARDVMVRGQARVRELVSGLMRAYGSAGKA
;
A
#
# COMPACT_ATOMS: atom_id res chain seq x y z
N MET A 1 -17.02 -10.11 -8.82
CA MET A 1 -17.56 -9.23 -7.76
C MET A 1 -17.23 -7.80 -8.19
N GLY A 2 -17.98 -6.77 -7.76
CA GLY A 2 -17.60 -5.38 -8.07
C GLY A 2 -16.41 -4.92 -7.22
N VAL A 3 -15.85 -3.74 -7.54
CA VAL A 3 -14.78 -3.13 -6.76
C VAL A 3 -15.25 -2.86 -5.33
N ALA A 4 -14.50 -3.36 -4.35
CA ALA A 4 -14.82 -3.24 -2.93
C ALA A 4 -14.34 -1.87 -2.37
N ARG A 5 -15.00 -1.37 -1.32
CA ARG A 5 -14.50 -0.21 -0.59
C ARG A 5 -13.33 -0.61 0.29
N MET A 6 -12.28 0.20 0.31
CA MET A 6 -11.10 -0.05 1.17
C MET A 6 -11.50 -0.08 2.63
N ARG A 7 -12.35 0.83 3.09
CA ARG A 7 -12.84 0.86 4.47
C ARG A 7 -13.57 -0.43 4.89
N ASP A 8 -14.31 -1.07 3.99
CA ASP A 8 -15.03 -2.30 4.30
C ASP A 8 -14.05 -3.48 4.45
N ILE A 9 -13.05 -3.56 3.56
CA ILE A 9 -11.94 -4.52 3.67
C ILE A 9 -11.21 -4.33 5.00
N LEU A 10 -10.88 -3.09 5.37
CA LEU A 10 -10.13 -2.80 6.59
C LEU A 10 -10.96 -2.99 7.86
N ALA A 11 -12.28 -2.71 7.81
CA ALA A 11 -13.19 -2.98 8.93
C ALA A 11 -13.28 -4.50 9.21
N ALA A 12 -13.38 -5.31 8.15
CA ALA A 12 -13.36 -6.77 8.26
C ALA A 12 -12.02 -7.28 8.83
N ALA A 13 -10.89 -6.73 8.37
CA ALA A 13 -9.56 -7.06 8.85
C ALA A 13 -9.40 -6.74 10.35
N ARG A 14 -9.76 -5.51 10.77
CA ARG A 14 -9.73 -5.08 12.17
C ARG A 14 -10.60 -5.99 13.05
N LYS A 15 -11.82 -6.29 12.63
CA LYS A 15 -12.73 -7.20 13.36
C LYS A 15 -12.17 -8.63 13.44
N GLY A 16 -11.51 -9.08 12.38
CA GLY A 16 -10.97 -10.43 12.28
C GLY A 16 -9.59 -10.61 12.89
N GLY A 17 -8.94 -9.54 13.36
CA GLY A 17 -7.59 -9.58 13.96
C GLY A 17 -6.50 -9.97 12.97
N TYR A 18 -6.59 -9.56 11.71
CA TYR A 18 -5.59 -9.77 10.67
C TYR A 18 -5.29 -8.45 9.95
N CYS A 19 -4.20 -8.40 9.18
CA CYS A 19 -3.88 -7.26 8.33
C CYS A 19 -4.07 -7.60 6.86
N VAL A 20 -4.49 -6.62 6.06
CA VAL A 20 -4.43 -6.67 4.59
C VAL A 20 -3.20 -5.91 4.12
N GLY A 21 -2.45 -6.47 3.16
CA GLY A 21 -1.33 -5.78 2.57
C GLY A 21 -1.77 -4.78 1.50
N TYR A 22 -1.28 -3.55 1.56
CA TYR A 22 -1.12 -2.73 0.38
C TYR A 22 0.28 -2.99 -0.16
N PHE A 23 0.34 -3.66 -1.30
CA PHE A 23 1.57 -4.01 -1.99
C PHE A 23 1.79 -2.99 -3.10
N GLU A 24 2.72 -2.07 -2.88
CA GLU A 24 2.95 -0.92 -3.77
C GLU A 24 3.45 -1.38 -5.14
N ALA A 25 2.58 -1.27 -6.14
CA ALA A 25 2.91 -1.56 -7.52
C ALA A 25 3.46 -0.32 -8.25
N TRP A 26 4.12 -0.53 -9.38
CA TRP A 26 4.74 0.51 -10.19
C TRP A 26 4.53 0.33 -11.70
N ASP A 27 3.97 -0.82 -12.12
CA ASP A 27 3.71 -1.17 -13.51
C ASP A 27 2.65 -2.29 -13.62
N GLN A 28 2.38 -2.71 -14.85
CA GLN A 28 1.44 -3.80 -15.14
C GLN A 28 1.83 -5.10 -14.43
N TYR A 29 3.10 -5.50 -14.50
CA TYR A 29 3.54 -6.80 -13.97
C TYR A 29 3.43 -6.86 -12.45
N SER A 30 3.73 -5.77 -11.77
CA SER A 30 3.60 -5.68 -10.32
C SER A 30 2.14 -5.66 -9.86
N LEU A 31 1.23 -4.96 -10.59
CA LEU A 31 -0.21 -4.97 -10.30
C LEU A 31 -0.82 -6.35 -10.53
N GLU A 32 -0.50 -7.01 -11.66
CA GLU A 32 -0.95 -8.37 -11.96
C GLU A 32 -0.45 -9.35 -10.89
N ALA A 33 0.83 -9.26 -10.48
CA ALA A 33 1.39 -10.12 -9.44
C ALA A 33 0.65 -10.01 -8.10
N CYS A 34 0.27 -8.78 -7.71
CA CYS A 34 -0.50 -8.53 -6.49
C CYS A 34 -1.89 -9.17 -6.55
N LEU A 35 -2.60 -9.02 -7.68
CA LEU A 35 -3.91 -9.63 -7.87
C LEU A 35 -3.84 -11.15 -7.92
N GLU A 36 -2.92 -11.72 -8.73
CA GLU A 36 -2.71 -13.17 -8.82
C GLU A 36 -2.40 -13.79 -7.43
N ALA A 37 -1.58 -13.12 -6.63
CA ALA A 37 -1.30 -13.56 -5.26
C ALA A 37 -2.56 -13.52 -4.39
N ALA A 38 -3.37 -12.45 -4.49
CA ALA A 38 -4.59 -12.31 -3.73
C ALA A 38 -5.62 -13.39 -4.07
N GLU A 39 -5.81 -13.68 -5.36
CA GLU A 39 -6.70 -14.74 -5.82
C GLU A 39 -6.21 -16.13 -5.40
N LEU A 40 -4.91 -16.40 -5.58
CA LEU A 40 -4.29 -17.67 -5.15
C LEU A 40 -4.45 -17.90 -3.63
N MET A 41 -4.30 -16.84 -2.85
CA MET A 41 -4.40 -16.91 -1.39
C MET A 41 -5.85 -16.73 -0.88
N ARG A 42 -6.82 -16.45 -1.77
CA ARG A 42 -8.18 -16.06 -1.39
C ARG A 42 -8.18 -14.98 -0.33
N SER A 43 -7.38 -13.93 -0.56
CA SER A 43 -7.19 -12.78 0.31
C SER A 43 -7.87 -11.55 -0.29
N PRO A 44 -8.48 -10.66 0.52
CA PRO A 44 -8.82 -9.33 0.03
C PRO A 44 -7.58 -8.60 -0.50
N ALA A 45 -7.74 -7.76 -1.52
CA ALA A 45 -6.66 -7.00 -2.15
C ALA A 45 -6.85 -5.49 -2.03
N ILE A 46 -5.76 -4.76 -1.86
CA ILE A 46 -5.68 -3.31 -2.07
C ILE A 46 -4.65 -3.12 -3.17
N LEU A 47 -5.13 -3.01 -4.41
CA LEU A 47 -4.30 -2.74 -5.59
C LEU A 47 -4.00 -1.25 -5.64
N GLY A 48 -2.81 -0.89 -6.09
CA GLY A 48 -2.52 0.54 -6.22
C GLY A 48 -1.04 0.85 -6.39
N PHE A 49 -0.75 2.13 -6.43
CA PHE A 49 0.57 2.68 -6.69
C PHE A 49 0.82 3.89 -5.80
N GLY A 50 2.11 4.24 -5.61
CA GLY A 50 2.53 5.35 -4.75
C GLY A 50 3.26 6.44 -5.53
N ALA A 51 3.04 7.70 -5.13
CA ALA A 51 3.76 8.83 -5.70
C ALA A 51 5.13 9.06 -5.07
N ALA A 52 5.34 8.65 -3.83
CA ALA A 52 6.53 8.97 -3.03
C ALA A 52 7.87 8.54 -3.67
N VAL A 53 7.87 7.45 -4.43
CA VAL A 53 9.06 6.87 -5.07
C VAL A 53 8.99 6.86 -6.60
N THR A 54 8.00 7.55 -7.18
CA THR A 54 7.80 7.66 -8.62
C THR A 54 8.28 9.02 -9.11
N ASP A 55 8.86 9.07 -10.30
CA ASP A 55 9.24 10.34 -10.95
C ASP A 55 8.00 11.23 -11.16
N GLN A 56 7.99 12.42 -10.57
CA GLN A 56 6.80 13.28 -10.58
C GLN A 56 6.44 13.78 -11.98
N PRO A 57 7.38 14.26 -12.84
CA PRO A 57 7.06 14.62 -14.21
C PRO A 57 6.41 13.49 -15.02
N TRP A 58 6.89 12.26 -14.86
CA TRP A 58 6.28 11.10 -15.50
C TRP A 58 4.89 10.81 -14.94
N LEU A 59 4.74 10.82 -13.62
CA LEU A 59 3.47 10.58 -12.95
C LEU A 59 2.42 11.60 -13.36
N ASP A 60 2.80 12.88 -13.39
CA ASP A 60 1.90 13.99 -13.78
C ASP A 60 1.53 13.97 -15.27
N ARG A 61 2.40 13.45 -16.12
CA ARG A 61 2.14 13.39 -17.56
C ARG A 61 1.30 12.18 -17.97
N TRP A 62 1.55 11.02 -17.38
CA TRP A 62 1.02 9.74 -17.81
C TRP A 62 0.54 8.84 -16.68
N GLY A 63 1.35 8.76 -15.61
CA GLY A 63 1.33 7.63 -14.67
C GLY A 63 0.06 7.54 -13.84
N VAL A 64 -0.57 8.67 -13.49
CA VAL A 64 -1.77 8.65 -12.64
C VAL A 64 -2.90 7.90 -13.36
N GLU A 65 -3.24 8.28 -14.57
CA GLU A 65 -4.33 7.68 -15.34
C GLU A 65 -4.01 6.26 -15.79
N GLU A 66 -2.75 6.00 -16.21
CA GLU A 66 -2.34 4.66 -16.63
C GLU A 66 -2.44 3.65 -15.50
N LEU A 67 -1.82 3.95 -14.36
CA LEU A 67 -1.78 3.01 -13.23
C LEU A 67 -3.15 2.88 -12.56
N ALA A 68 -3.88 3.98 -12.37
CA ALA A 68 -5.23 3.96 -11.81
C ALA A 68 -6.20 3.17 -12.70
N GLY A 69 -6.21 3.45 -14.00
CA GLY A 69 -7.08 2.77 -14.97
C GLY A 69 -6.77 1.28 -15.08
N LEU A 70 -5.50 0.89 -15.02
CA LEU A 70 -5.12 -0.52 -15.02
C LEU A 70 -5.53 -1.20 -13.71
N ALA A 71 -5.20 -0.62 -12.56
CA ALA A 71 -5.58 -1.16 -11.25
C ALA A 71 -7.10 -1.31 -11.12
N ARG A 72 -7.86 -0.34 -11.67
CA ARG A 72 -9.33 -0.38 -11.69
C ARG A 72 -9.84 -1.56 -12.51
N ARG A 73 -9.36 -1.76 -13.73
CA ARG A 73 -9.76 -2.91 -14.57
C ARG A 73 -9.43 -4.25 -13.91
N LEU A 74 -8.26 -4.36 -13.28
CA LEU A 74 -7.86 -5.55 -12.54
C LEU A 74 -8.79 -5.80 -11.34
N ALA A 75 -9.13 -4.76 -10.58
CA ALA A 75 -10.05 -4.88 -9.44
C ALA A 75 -11.48 -5.27 -9.87
N GLU A 76 -11.94 -4.78 -11.03
CA GLU A 76 -13.24 -5.17 -11.60
C GLU A 76 -13.29 -6.64 -12.06
N ALA A 77 -12.17 -7.15 -12.54
CA ALA A 77 -12.04 -8.56 -12.95
C ALA A 77 -11.75 -9.52 -11.80
N ALA A 78 -11.40 -9.00 -10.63
CA ALA A 78 -10.95 -9.79 -9.48
C ALA A 78 -12.03 -10.76 -8.98
N THR A 79 -11.62 -11.98 -8.60
CA THR A 79 -12.46 -13.00 -7.97
C THR A 79 -12.53 -12.86 -6.45
N VAL A 80 -11.73 -11.93 -5.89
CA VAL A 80 -11.67 -11.55 -4.48
C VAL A 80 -12.09 -10.08 -4.29
N PRO A 81 -12.52 -9.63 -3.09
CA PRO A 81 -12.76 -8.22 -2.83
C PRO A 81 -11.48 -7.40 -3.08
N ALA A 82 -11.54 -6.43 -3.98
CA ALA A 82 -10.40 -5.60 -4.35
C ALA A 82 -10.76 -4.11 -4.34
N ALA A 83 -9.92 -3.29 -3.69
CA ALA A 83 -9.98 -1.83 -3.71
C ALA A 83 -8.80 -1.27 -4.53
N VAL A 84 -8.89 -0.02 -4.98
CA VAL A 84 -7.86 0.67 -5.74
C VAL A 84 -7.40 1.91 -4.99
N LEU A 85 -6.16 1.91 -4.52
CA LEU A 85 -5.56 2.99 -3.73
C LEU A 85 -4.50 3.75 -4.54
N PHE A 86 -4.65 5.07 -4.64
CA PHE A 86 -3.55 5.97 -4.97
C PHE A 86 -2.91 6.46 -3.68
N ASN A 87 -1.74 5.92 -3.35
CA ASN A 87 -1.03 6.15 -2.10
C ASN A 87 -0.04 7.32 -2.21
N GLU A 88 0.06 8.12 -1.15
CA GLU A 88 1.07 9.17 -0.99
C GLU A 88 1.15 10.16 -2.16
N ALA A 89 -0.02 10.57 -2.71
CA ALA A 89 -0.09 11.62 -3.72
C ALA A 89 0.55 12.92 -3.20
N ARG A 90 1.26 13.64 -4.08
CA ARG A 90 1.97 14.87 -3.70
C ARG A 90 1.10 16.12 -3.79
N THR A 91 0.03 16.07 -4.56
CA THR A 91 -0.87 17.20 -4.77
C THR A 91 -2.33 16.80 -4.79
N VAL A 92 -3.21 17.73 -4.45
CA VAL A 92 -4.67 17.54 -4.55
C VAL A 92 -5.09 17.31 -6.01
N GLU A 93 -4.35 17.88 -6.98
CA GLU A 93 -4.63 17.64 -8.39
C GLU A 93 -4.36 16.19 -8.81
N GLN A 94 -3.28 15.59 -8.33
CA GLN A 94 -3.03 14.15 -8.52
C GLN A 94 -4.17 13.32 -7.93
N ILE A 95 -4.69 13.68 -6.75
CA ILE A 95 -5.87 13.03 -6.12
C ILE A 95 -7.09 13.12 -7.07
N ARG A 96 -7.41 14.32 -7.62
CA ARG A 96 -8.53 14.50 -8.55
C ARG A 96 -8.42 13.59 -9.76
N ARG A 97 -7.24 13.52 -10.35
CA ARG A 97 -6.95 12.69 -11.52
C ARG A 97 -7.06 11.19 -11.17
N GLY A 98 -6.51 10.77 -10.03
CA GLY A 98 -6.63 9.39 -9.56
C GLY A 98 -8.07 8.94 -9.35
N LEU A 99 -8.90 9.80 -8.72
CA LEU A 99 -10.33 9.56 -8.55
C LEU A 99 -11.05 9.45 -9.89
N ALA A 100 -10.79 10.38 -10.82
CA ALA A 100 -11.37 10.38 -12.16
C ALA A 100 -10.96 9.14 -12.98
N ALA A 101 -9.74 8.63 -12.76
CA ALA A 101 -9.22 7.45 -13.44
C ALA A 101 -9.64 6.11 -12.78
N GLY A 102 -10.37 6.16 -11.65
CA GLY A 102 -11.00 4.97 -11.06
C GLY A 102 -10.45 4.50 -9.72
N CYS A 103 -9.54 5.25 -9.08
CA CYS A 103 -9.20 5.01 -7.68
C CYS A 103 -10.42 5.20 -6.80
N ASN A 104 -10.69 4.26 -5.89
CA ASN A 104 -11.74 4.37 -4.89
C ASN A 104 -11.19 4.46 -3.44
N ALA A 105 -9.88 4.67 -3.34
CA ALA A 105 -9.19 5.08 -2.13
C ALA A 105 -8.01 5.99 -2.49
N VAL A 106 -7.73 6.99 -1.67
CA VAL A 106 -6.66 7.96 -1.90
C VAL A 106 -5.96 8.33 -0.60
N MET A 107 -4.69 8.73 -0.70
CA MET A 107 -3.91 9.29 0.39
C MET A 107 -3.04 10.44 -0.13
N LEU A 108 -3.12 11.61 0.52
CA LEU A 108 -2.20 12.72 0.33
C LEU A 108 -1.00 12.55 1.27
N ASP A 109 0.20 12.74 0.75
CA ASP A 109 1.42 12.80 1.58
C ASP A 109 1.53 14.18 2.26
N SER A 110 0.91 14.27 3.43
CA SER A 110 0.86 15.49 4.26
C SER A 110 1.48 15.31 5.64
N SER A 111 2.06 14.16 5.94
CA SER A 111 2.64 13.83 7.25
C SER A 111 3.82 14.71 7.66
N HIS A 112 4.52 15.32 6.69
CA HIS A 112 5.61 16.26 6.88
C HIS A 112 5.14 17.68 7.23
N MET A 113 3.84 17.97 7.09
CA MET A 113 3.26 19.29 7.39
C MET A 113 3.03 19.47 8.90
N PRO A 114 3.03 20.72 9.41
CA PRO A 114 2.52 21.02 10.74
C PRO A 114 1.08 20.49 10.93
N TYR A 115 0.71 20.09 12.15
CA TYR A 115 -0.59 19.49 12.45
C TYR A 115 -1.79 20.24 11.84
N ALA A 116 -1.82 21.56 12.00
CA ALA A 116 -2.94 22.39 11.48
C ALA A 116 -3.04 22.37 9.95
N GLU A 117 -1.89 22.33 9.26
CA GLU A 117 -1.83 22.27 7.80
C GLU A 117 -2.22 20.86 7.29
N ASN A 118 -1.72 19.80 7.95
CA ASN A 118 -2.13 18.43 7.67
C ASN A 118 -3.65 18.25 7.86
N LEU A 119 -4.19 18.79 8.96
CA LEU A 119 -5.63 18.77 9.24
C LEU A 119 -6.44 19.45 8.12
N ALA A 120 -6.03 20.65 7.69
CA ALA A 120 -6.70 21.39 6.63
C ALA A 120 -6.64 20.66 5.29
N ALA A 121 -5.45 20.22 4.89
CA ALA A 121 -5.23 19.47 3.64
C ALA A 121 -6.03 18.16 3.61
N THR A 122 -6.08 17.46 4.75
CA THR A 122 -6.86 16.23 4.88
C THR A 122 -8.36 16.49 4.73
N ARG A 123 -8.90 17.55 5.32
CA ARG A 123 -10.32 17.95 5.16
C ARG A 123 -10.65 18.23 3.69
N ASP A 124 -9.76 18.91 2.97
CA ASP A 124 -9.95 19.19 1.55
C ASP A 124 -9.99 17.90 0.72
N VAL A 125 -9.11 16.95 1.02
CA VAL A 125 -9.10 15.64 0.35
C VAL A 125 -10.36 14.84 0.67
N VAL A 126 -10.82 14.83 1.92
CA VAL A 126 -12.07 14.16 2.34
C VAL A 126 -13.28 14.78 1.63
N ALA A 127 -13.34 16.11 1.58
CA ALA A 127 -14.43 16.84 0.90
C ALA A 127 -14.48 16.55 -0.62
N LEU A 128 -13.34 16.20 -1.22
CA LEU A 128 -13.22 15.80 -2.62
C LEU A 128 -13.55 14.31 -2.82
N ALA A 129 -13.02 13.42 -1.98
CA ALA A 129 -13.05 11.98 -2.17
C ALA A 129 -14.41 11.35 -1.78
N HIS A 130 -15.00 11.74 -0.64
CA HIS A 130 -16.26 11.16 -0.16
C HIS A 130 -17.43 11.32 -1.13
N PRO A 131 -17.67 12.51 -1.74
CA PRO A 131 -18.73 12.63 -2.76
C PRO A 131 -18.48 11.77 -4.01
N ALA A 132 -17.21 11.50 -4.33
CA ALA A 132 -16.83 10.59 -5.42
C ALA A 132 -16.96 9.10 -5.05
N GLY A 133 -17.39 8.80 -3.82
CA GLY A 133 -17.50 7.44 -3.34
C GLY A 133 -16.16 6.79 -2.99
N ALA A 134 -15.09 7.54 -2.77
CA ALA A 134 -13.78 7.05 -2.43
C ALA A 134 -13.47 7.20 -0.92
N ASP A 135 -12.62 6.31 -0.41
CA ASP A 135 -12.13 6.34 0.97
C ASP A 135 -10.83 7.14 1.07
N VAL A 136 -10.59 7.72 2.25
CA VAL A 136 -9.38 8.51 2.52
C VAL A 136 -8.55 7.89 3.62
N GLU A 137 -7.29 7.64 3.33
CA GLU A 137 -6.24 7.35 4.31
C GLU A 137 -5.44 8.61 4.57
N VAL A 138 -4.94 8.78 5.78
CA VAL A 138 -4.03 9.86 6.15
C VAL A 138 -2.95 9.33 7.09
N GLU A 139 -1.79 9.97 7.12
CA GLU A 139 -0.75 9.71 8.10
C GLU A 139 -0.67 10.85 9.13
N LEU A 140 -0.65 10.47 10.41
CA LEU A 140 -0.41 11.37 11.53
C LEU A 140 0.82 10.93 12.32
N GLY A 141 1.68 11.88 12.63
CA GLY A 141 3.04 11.64 13.04
C GLY A 141 3.96 11.61 11.82
N HIS A 142 5.24 11.36 12.02
CA HIS A 142 6.21 11.33 10.94
C HIS A 142 7.08 10.08 11.04
N LEU A 143 7.00 9.22 10.01
CA LEU A 143 7.87 8.07 9.90
C LEU A 143 9.23 8.51 9.34
N LYS A 144 10.31 7.98 9.95
CA LYS A 144 11.64 8.11 9.37
C LYS A 144 11.71 7.38 8.03
N ASP A 145 12.51 7.93 7.11
CA ASP A 145 12.92 7.22 5.91
C ASP A 145 14.41 6.89 6.01
N ALA A 146 14.74 5.61 6.02
CA ALA A 146 16.12 5.13 6.19
C ALA A 146 17.09 5.61 5.09
N ARG A 147 16.59 6.16 3.98
CA ARG A 147 17.41 6.72 2.90
C ARG A 147 17.92 8.12 3.18
N PHE A 148 17.24 8.90 4.04
CA PHE A 148 17.48 10.34 4.21
C PHE A 148 17.80 10.72 5.66
N ASP A 149 18.08 9.77 6.52
CA ASP A 149 17.89 9.91 7.95
C ASP A 149 18.97 10.65 8.73
N GLY A 150 18.54 11.69 9.40
CA GLY A 150 19.10 12.39 10.53
C GLY A 150 18.05 12.88 11.53
N GLY A 151 16.75 12.68 11.26
CA GLY A 151 15.64 13.18 12.07
C GLY A 151 15.12 12.18 13.13
N GLU A 152 14.53 12.67 14.23
CA GLU A 152 13.75 11.82 15.13
C GLU A 152 12.38 11.53 14.53
N ALA A 153 11.85 10.29 14.70
CA ALA A 153 10.47 9.98 14.35
C ALA A 153 9.53 10.74 15.30
N ALA A 154 8.54 11.42 14.75
CA ALA A 154 7.46 11.99 15.54
C ALA A 154 6.38 10.92 15.74
N MET A 155 6.43 10.25 16.89
CA MET A 155 5.46 9.18 17.22
C MET A 155 4.06 9.77 17.38
N THR A 156 3.05 9.07 16.85
CA THR A 156 1.66 9.52 16.93
C THR A 156 1.17 9.58 18.38
N ASP A 157 0.65 10.74 18.79
CA ASP A 157 0.00 10.91 20.10
C ASP A 157 -1.46 10.43 20.04
N PRO A 158 -1.94 9.62 21.01
CA PRO A 158 -3.32 9.12 21.01
C PRO A 158 -4.39 10.21 21.08
N ALA A 159 -4.17 11.30 21.84
CA ALA A 159 -5.16 12.38 21.95
C ALA A 159 -5.25 13.20 20.66
N GLU A 160 -4.09 13.49 20.03
CA GLU A 160 -4.04 14.11 18.71
C GLU A 160 -4.70 13.22 17.65
N ALA A 161 -4.42 11.91 17.65
CA ALA A 161 -5.03 10.96 16.72
C ALA A 161 -6.57 10.95 16.81
N ARG A 162 -7.11 10.98 18.04
CA ARG A 162 -8.55 11.07 18.27
C ARG A 162 -9.13 12.35 17.67
N ALA A 163 -8.57 13.50 18.06
CA ALA A 163 -9.05 14.80 17.59
C ALA A 163 -8.96 14.89 16.05
N PHE A 164 -7.86 14.43 15.47
CA PHE A 164 -7.65 14.45 14.03
C PHE A 164 -8.70 13.63 13.27
N VAL A 165 -8.97 12.39 13.71
CA VAL A 165 -9.97 11.51 13.08
C VAL A 165 -11.39 12.07 13.23
N GLU A 166 -11.75 12.60 14.41
CA GLU A 166 -13.06 13.23 14.67
C GLU A 166 -13.27 14.46 13.77
N ASP A 167 -12.22 15.24 13.57
CA ASP A 167 -12.26 16.49 12.81
C ASP A 167 -12.20 16.30 11.29
N THR A 168 -11.50 15.29 10.81
CA THR A 168 -11.31 15.03 9.36
C THR A 168 -12.28 14.02 8.78
N ARG A 169 -12.75 13.06 9.60
CA ARG A 169 -13.60 11.93 9.16
C ARG A 169 -12.96 11.04 8.12
N VAL A 170 -11.66 10.84 8.21
CA VAL A 170 -10.94 9.88 7.37
C VAL A 170 -11.39 8.44 7.62
N ASP A 171 -11.13 7.54 6.67
CA ASP A 171 -11.58 6.15 6.71
C ASP A 171 -10.49 5.20 7.27
N ALA A 172 -9.22 5.63 7.27
CA ALA A 172 -8.09 4.90 7.83
C ALA A 172 -7.00 5.87 8.32
N LEU A 173 -6.29 5.50 9.38
CA LEU A 173 -5.22 6.31 9.97
C LEU A 173 -3.90 5.55 9.98
N ALA A 174 -2.94 6.01 9.19
CA ALA A 174 -1.56 5.58 9.29
C ALA A 174 -0.88 6.28 10.47
N VAL A 175 -0.17 5.49 11.27
CA VAL A 175 0.41 5.93 12.55
C VAL A 175 1.90 5.65 12.63
N ALA A 176 2.64 6.58 13.20
CA ALA A 176 4.04 6.41 13.58
C ALA A 176 4.13 5.70 14.93
N ALA A 177 4.37 4.39 14.89
CA ALA A 177 4.48 3.52 16.04
C ALA A 177 5.77 2.66 16.00
N GLY A 178 6.88 3.22 15.47
CA GLY A 178 8.18 2.58 15.42
C GLY A 178 8.56 1.89 14.12
N SER A 179 7.67 1.83 13.12
CA SER A 179 8.04 1.42 11.77
C SER A 179 8.88 2.51 11.07
N VAL A 180 9.62 2.11 10.03
CA VAL A 180 10.54 2.99 9.29
C VAL A 180 10.37 2.73 7.80
N HIS A 181 10.25 3.81 7.00
CA HIS A 181 10.23 3.71 5.55
C HIS A 181 11.56 3.21 4.98
N SER A 182 11.49 2.52 3.84
CA SER A 182 12.67 2.14 3.03
C SER A 182 13.75 1.34 3.77
N MET A 183 13.39 0.64 4.84
CA MET A 183 14.35 -0.15 5.61
C MET A 183 14.81 -1.37 4.80
N ALA A 184 16.08 -1.35 4.36
CA ALA A 184 16.67 -2.43 3.55
C ALA A 184 17.18 -3.60 4.41
N GLY A 185 17.50 -3.36 5.67
CA GLY A 185 18.00 -4.35 6.64
C GLY A 185 17.64 -3.98 8.08
N GLY A 186 17.75 -4.94 8.98
CA GLY A 186 17.34 -4.77 10.37
C GLY A 186 15.86 -5.06 10.61
N ALA A 187 15.40 -4.80 11.83
CA ALA A 187 14.02 -4.96 12.26
C ALA A 187 13.54 -3.71 13.01
N ALA A 188 12.40 -3.19 12.61
CA ALA A 188 11.74 -2.08 13.31
C ALA A 188 11.18 -2.57 14.64
N LYS A 189 11.32 -1.75 15.68
CA LYS A 189 10.71 -2.03 16.97
C LYS A 189 9.33 -1.38 17.03
N ILE A 190 8.30 -2.17 16.84
CA ILE A 190 6.91 -1.69 16.89
C ILE A 190 6.49 -1.46 18.34
N ASP A 191 5.99 -0.27 18.63
CA ASP A 191 5.43 0.11 19.93
C ASP A 191 3.97 -0.37 20.04
N LEU A 192 3.81 -1.59 20.55
CA LEU A 192 2.51 -2.23 20.70
C LEU A 192 1.62 -1.56 21.76
N GLU A 193 2.22 -0.94 22.78
CA GLU A 193 1.47 -0.21 23.80
C GLU A 193 0.87 1.07 23.21
N ARG A 194 1.62 1.80 22.41
CA ARG A 194 1.14 2.97 21.66
C ARG A 194 0.01 2.59 20.70
N LEU A 195 0.15 1.50 19.94
CA LEU A 195 -0.93 1.00 19.09
C LEU A 195 -2.20 0.72 19.88
N SER A 196 -2.08 0.09 21.06
CA SER A 196 -3.22 -0.14 21.95
C SER A 196 -3.86 1.17 22.42
N ALA A 197 -3.06 2.16 22.82
CA ALA A 197 -3.54 3.45 23.29
C ALA A 197 -4.28 4.22 22.18
N ILE A 198 -3.74 4.24 20.96
CA ILE A 198 -4.38 4.88 19.81
C ILE A 198 -5.67 4.14 19.45
N SER A 199 -5.63 2.80 19.33
CA SER A 199 -6.79 1.99 18.96
C SER A 199 -7.95 2.10 19.96
N ALA A 200 -7.68 2.39 21.21
CA ALA A 200 -8.70 2.59 22.24
C ALA A 200 -9.51 3.90 22.05
N VAL A 201 -8.92 4.90 21.39
CA VAL A 201 -9.52 6.24 21.25
C VAL A 201 -9.93 6.57 19.82
N VAL A 202 -9.46 5.86 18.78
CA VAL A 202 -9.86 6.07 17.38
C VAL A 202 -10.77 4.94 16.89
N ARG A 203 -11.79 5.30 16.10
CA ARG A 203 -12.76 4.34 15.58
C ARG A 203 -12.37 3.74 14.24
N VAL A 204 -11.48 4.40 13.49
CA VAL A 204 -11.03 3.95 12.18
C VAL A 204 -9.94 2.87 12.28
N PRO A 205 -9.77 2.01 11.27
CA PRO A 205 -8.66 1.06 11.21
C PRO A 205 -7.31 1.78 11.22
N LEU A 206 -6.33 1.19 11.93
CA LEU A 206 -4.96 1.69 11.91
C LEU A 206 -4.16 1.08 10.75
N VAL A 207 -3.22 1.85 10.24
CA VAL A 207 -2.31 1.45 9.16
C VAL A 207 -0.86 1.60 9.62
N LEU A 208 0.00 0.67 9.24
CA LEU A 208 1.44 0.80 9.39
C LEU A 208 2.10 0.92 8.01
N HIS A 209 2.84 1.99 7.81
CA HIS A 209 3.77 2.14 6.69
C HIS A 209 5.12 1.49 7.01
N GLY A 210 5.99 1.34 6.01
CA GLY A 210 7.32 0.77 6.21
C GLY A 210 7.34 -0.73 6.52
N GLY A 211 6.37 -1.49 6.02
CA GLY A 211 6.18 -2.92 6.30
C GLY A 211 7.38 -3.81 5.99
N SER A 212 8.27 -3.40 5.07
CA SER A 212 9.51 -4.13 4.76
C SER A 212 10.47 -4.27 5.97
N GLY A 213 10.34 -3.39 6.97
CA GLY A 213 11.12 -3.41 8.21
C GLY A 213 10.38 -4.05 9.39
N ILE A 214 9.08 -4.32 9.28
CA ILE A 214 8.31 -4.90 10.40
C ILE A 214 8.65 -6.39 10.52
N PRO A 215 9.10 -6.85 11.71
CA PRO A 215 9.41 -8.25 11.91
C PRO A 215 8.13 -9.10 11.90
N PRO A 216 8.14 -10.30 11.28
CA PRO A 216 6.95 -11.15 11.14
C PRO A 216 6.20 -11.41 12.45
N GLU A 217 6.94 -11.56 13.54
CA GLU A 217 6.37 -11.80 14.88
C GLU A 217 5.59 -10.61 15.46
N ALA A 218 5.81 -9.39 14.94
CA ALA A 218 5.09 -8.19 15.38
C ALA A 218 3.77 -7.97 14.63
N ILE A 219 3.54 -8.64 13.51
CA ILE A 219 2.41 -8.39 12.60
C ILE A 219 1.07 -8.74 13.27
N LEU A 220 0.88 -9.98 13.70
CA LEU A 220 -0.38 -10.39 14.35
C LEU A 220 -0.60 -9.71 15.72
N PRO A 221 0.43 -9.48 16.56
CA PRO A 221 0.29 -8.63 17.75
C PRO A 221 -0.16 -7.19 17.42
N ALA A 222 0.30 -6.59 16.31
CA ALA A 222 -0.17 -5.29 15.85
C ALA A 222 -1.62 -5.36 15.34
N ALA A 223 -1.97 -6.41 14.59
CA ALA A 223 -3.35 -6.64 14.13
C ALA A 223 -4.35 -6.74 15.29
N ALA A 224 -3.99 -7.46 16.37
CA ALA A 224 -4.80 -7.55 17.59
C ALA A 224 -4.97 -6.19 18.30
N ARG A 225 -4.23 -5.16 17.89
CA ARG A 225 -4.27 -3.79 18.41
C ARG A 225 -4.82 -2.78 17.41
N GLY A 226 -5.62 -3.24 16.45
CA GLY A 226 -6.37 -2.39 15.54
C GLY A 226 -5.65 -2.06 14.22
N VAL A 227 -4.43 -2.55 14.00
CA VAL A 227 -3.79 -2.44 12.68
C VAL A 227 -4.51 -3.37 11.71
N ALA A 228 -5.02 -2.79 10.62
CA ALA A 228 -5.76 -3.53 9.59
C ALA A 228 -5.06 -3.53 8.22
N LYS A 229 -4.09 -2.63 8.02
CA LYS A 229 -3.35 -2.49 6.76
C LYS A 229 -1.86 -2.31 7.03
N ILE A 230 -1.03 -2.92 6.19
CA ILE A 230 0.43 -2.72 6.20
C ILE A 230 0.88 -2.41 4.77
N ASN A 231 1.60 -1.29 4.60
CA ASN A 231 2.18 -0.89 3.32
C ASN A 231 3.54 -1.56 3.12
N TYR A 232 3.72 -2.20 1.96
CA TYR A 232 4.93 -2.95 1.62
C TYR A 232 5.37 -2.67 0.19
N GLY A 233 6.59 -2.19 -0.03
CA GLY A 233 7.06 -1.78 -1.37
C GLY A 233 8.47 -2.25 -1.70
N LEU A 234 9.49 -1.77 -0.98
CA LEU A 234 10.91 -1.88 -1.34
C LEU A 234 11.36 -3.31 -1.71
N ARG A 235 11.00 -4.30 -0.90
CA ARG A 235 11.42 -5.70 -1.14
C ARG A 235 10.70 -6.33 -2.34
N MET A 236 9.55 -5.81 -2.76
CA MET A 236 8.89 -6.26 -3.98
C MET A 236 9.70 -5.88 -5.22
N LYS A 237 10.20 -4.63 -5.26
CA LYS A 237 11.09 -4.15 -6.33
C LYS A 237 12.37 -4.98 -6.41
N ARG A 238 12.94 -5.35 -5.25
CA ARG A 238 14.11 -6.24 -5.17
C ARG A 238 13.78 -7.63 -5.71
N ALA A 239 12.70 -8.26 -5.27
CA ALA A 239 12.29 -9.58 -5.74
C ALA A 239 12.04 -9.61 -7.26
N PHE A 240 11.41 -8.55 -7.79
CA PHE A 240 11.21 -8.39 -9.23
C PHE A 240 12.55 -8.33 -9.97
N LEU A 241 13.45 -7.47 -9.51
CA LEU A 241 14.77 -7.27 -10.12
C LEU A 241 15.62 -8.57 -10.08
N GLU A 242 15.58 -9.31 -8.97
CA GLU A 242 16.29 -10.59 -8.83
C GLU A 242 15.74 -11.63 -9.83
N GLY A 243 14.42 -11.77 -9.93
CA GLY A 243 13.78 -12.68 -10.88
C GLY A 243 14.06 -12.32 -12.35
N LEU A 244 14.08 -11.03 -12.66
CA LEU A 244 14.42 -10.52 -13.99
C LEU A 244 15.88 -10.79 -14.32
N ALA A 245 16.80 -10.51 -13.39
CA ALA A 245 18.24 -10.72 -13.58
C ALA A 245 18.57 -12.21 -13.80
N GLU A 246 18.01 -13.12 -12.99
CA GLU A 246 18.15 -14.56 -13.17
C GLU A 246 17.67 -15.01 -14.55
N ALA A 247 16.49 -14.53 -14.96
CA ALA A 247 15.93 -14.91 -16.25
C ALA A 247 16.75 -14.36 -17.42
N ALA A 248 17.19 -13.10 -17.34
CA ALA A 248 18.00 -12.46 -18.38
C ALA A 248 19.37 -13.15 -18.56
N ALA A 249 20.01 -13.55 -17.45
CA ALA A 249 21.27 -14.30 -17.50
C ALA A 249 21.12 -15.68 -18.16
N GLY A 250 19.94 -16.26 -18.14
CA GLY A 250 19.62 -17.55 -18.77
C GLY A 250 19.26 -17.48 -20.26
N VAL A 251 19.22 -16.29 -20.88
CA VAL A 251 18.87 -16.13 -22.30
C VAL A 251 20.04 -16.61 -23.16
N PRO A 252 19.86 -17.65 -24.02
CA PRO A 252 20.94 -18.16 -24.85
C PRO A 252 21.39 -17.14 -25.89
N THR A 253 22.71 -17.14 -26.20
CA THR A 253 23.23 -16.37 -27.34
C THR A 253 22.57 -16.84 -28.63
N GLY A 254 21.98 -15.89 -29.40
CA GLY A 254 21.29 -16.20 -30.66
C GLY A 254 19.86 -16.69 -30.50
N ALA A 255 19.30 -16.64 -29.27
CA ALA A 255 17.89 -16.92 -29.07
C ALA A 255 16.97 -15.90 -29.81
N ASP A 256 15.78 -16.33 -30.18
CA ASP A 256 14.76 -15.40 -30.65
C ASP A 256 14.28 -14.53 -29.45
N ILE A 257 14.61 -13.26 -29.51
CA ILE A 257 14.30 -12.30 -28.41
C ILE A 257 12.80 -12.15 -28.18
N HIS A 258 11.96 -12.40 -29.20
CA HIS A 258 10.50 -12.39 -29.06
C HIS A 258 9.99 -13.39 -28.02
N ASP A 259 10.69 -14.49 -27.77
CA ASP A 259 10.35 -15.45 -26.73
C ASP A 259 10.60 -14.92 -25.30
N TYR A 260 11.52 -13.93 -25.16
CA TYR A 260 12.02 -13.48 -23.87
C TYR A 260 11.56 -12.08 -23.43
N ILE A 261 11.03 -11.30 -24.36
CA ILE A 261 10.46 -9.98 -24.07
C ILE A 261 9.14 -9.78 -24.81
N GLY A 262 8.07 -9.46 -24.05
CA GLY A 262 6.74 -9.17 -24.60
C GLY A 262 5.89 -10.39 -24.94
N ALA A 263 6.44 -11.61 -24.82
CA ALA A 263 5.74 -12.86 -25.13
C ALA A 263 4.66 -13.22 -24.10
N LYS A 264 4.73 -12.68 -22.90
CA LYS A 264 3.83 -13.04 -21.78
C LYS A 264 3.84 -14.54 -21.42
N THR A 265 4.87 -15.27 -21.84
CA THR A 265 5.06 -16.69 -21.52
C THR A 265 6.01 -16.89 -20.34
N ALA A 266 6.15 -18.12 -19.88
CA ALA A 266 7.12 -18.45 -18.80
C ALA A 266 8.59 -18.18 -19.17
N ARG A 267 8.91 -17.95 -20.45
CA ARG A 267 10.26 -17.57 -20.91
C ARG A 267 10.50 -16.05 -20.82
N ASP A 268 9.43 -15.25 -20.83
CA ASP A 268 9.50 -13.79 -20.77
C ASP A 268 10.14 -13.37 -19.45
N VAL A 269 11.25 -12.61 -19.52
CA VAL A 269 12.01 -12.19 -18.33
C VAL A 269 11.18 -11.33 -17.38
N MET A 270 10.25 -10.53 -17.92
CA MET A 270 9.34 -9.71 -17.11
C MET A 270 8.34 -10.59 -16.33
N VAL A 271 7.84 -11.66 -16.94
CA VAL A 271 6.95 -12.64 -16.29
C VAL A 271 7.70 -13.40 -15.19
N ARG A 272 9.00 -13.61 -15.32
CA ARG A 272 9.84 -14.21 -14.26
C ARG A 272 9.96 -13.26 -13.06
N GLY A 273 10.15 -11.97 -13.31
CA GLY A 273 10.11 -10.94 -12.26
C GLY A 273 8.75 -10.89 -11.56
N GLN A 274 7.65 -10.88 -12.33
CA GLN A 274 6.27 -10.95 -11.83
C GLN A 274 6.04 -12.17 -10.91
N ALA A 275 6.52 -13.34 -11.32
CA ALA A 275 6.38 -14.57 -10.53
C ALA A 275 7.06 -14.48 -9.16
N ARG A 276 8.25 -13.86 -9.08
CA ARG A 276 8.95 -13.62 -7.80
C ARG A 276 8.15 -12.67 -6.89
N VAL A 277 7.57 -11.61 -7.43
CA VAL A 277 6.70 -10.70 -6.67
C VAL A 277 5.46 -11.44 -6.16
N ARG A 278 4.79 -12.23 -7.02
CA ARG A 278 3.62 -13.03 -6.63
C ARG A 278 3.93 -13.99 -5.49
N GLU A 279 5.07 -14.68 -5.55
CA GLU A 279 5.52 -15.60 -4.50
C GLU A 279 5.73 -14.87 -3.16
N LEU A 280 6.45 -13.74 -3.19
CA LEU A 280 6.69 -12.89 -2.02
C LEU A 280 5.37 -12.41 -1.41
N VAL A 281 4.48 -11.84 -2.22
CA VAL A 281 3.18 -11.30 -1.79
C VAL A 281 2.30 -12.40 -1.20
N SER A 282 2.27 -13.59 -1.82
CA SER A 282 1.55 -14.76 -1.28
C SER A 282 2.07 -15.16 0.12
N GLY A 283 3.39 -15.12 0.33
CA GLY A 283 4.00 -15.34 1.65
C GLY A 283 3.59 -14.31 2.68
N LEU A 284 3.57 -13.03 2.28
CA LEU A 284 3.15 -11.93 3.15
C LEU A 284 1.66 -12.02 3.52
N MET A 285 0.78 -12.38 2.59
CA MET A 285 -0.66 -12.57 2.88
C MET A 285 -0.89 -13.67 3.93
N ARG A 286 -0.08 -14.75 3.91
CA ARG A 286 -0.12 -15.76 4.99
C ARG A 286 0.36 -15.18 6.32
N ALA A 287 1.50 -14.46 6.32
CA ALA A 287 2.04 -13.84 7.53
C ALA A 287 1.11 -12.78 8.13
N TYR A 288 0.39 -12.05 7.29
CA TYR A 288 -0.60 -11.03 7.70
C TYR A 288 -1.92 -11.64 8.19
N GLY A 289 -2.13 -12.94 7.97
CA GLY A 289 -3.36 -13.63 8.34
C GLY A 289 -4.54 -13.35 7.40
N SER A 290 -4.31 -12.73 6.24
CA SER A 290 -5.36 -12.41 5.26
C SER A 290 -5.68 -13.56 4.30
N ALA A 291 -4.84 -14.58 4.20
CA ALA A 291 -5.13 -15.77 3.40
C ALA A 291 -6.43 -16.46 3.85
N GLY A 292 -7.33 -16.76 2.89
CA GLY A 292 -8.63 -17.36 3.15
C GLY A 292 -9.67 -16.43 3.76
N LYS A 293 -9.49 -15.10 3.64
CA LYS A 293 -10.41 -14.09 4.19
C LYS A 293 -11.24 -13.35 3.11
N ALA A 294 -11.10 -13.71 1.84
CA ALA A 294 -11.93 -13.19 0.74
C ALA A 294 -13.30 -13.88 0.66
#